data_f54f3f51031bdb94835d36c822f42e7b
#
_entry.id   f54f3f51031bdb94835d36c822f42e7b
#
_cell.length_a   1.000
_cell.length_b   1.000
_cell.length_c   1.000
_cell.angle_alpha   90.00
_cell.angle_beta   90.00
_cell.angle_gamma   90.00
#
_symmetry.space_group_name_H-M   'P 1'
#
loop_
_entity.id
_entity.type
_entity.pdbx_description
1 polymer ?
#
loop_
_entity_poly.entity_id
_entity_poly.type
_entity_poly.pdbx_seq_one_letter_code
_entity_poly.pdbx_strand_id
1 'polypeptide(L)'
;KYSFIHNKKIKNIISGLGFEELNHYSRQIFPFHVFGIGSFLNLILEAFFKFANLGVKSYSVYRVQKSQFKKSKKTIIIPAKNEEGNLQPLINRIPKDFEYQILIPCGISQDETYTIAKSIEKNEKFFNVEAFMQSGKGKANAVWDSLNLASGDFIAILDADISVEPETIPKFFEIIENNHADFVN
;
A
#
# COMPACT_ATOMS: atom_id res chain seq x y z
N LYS A 1 -17.18 -24.43 30.77
CA LYS A 1 -15.88 -24.21 31.41
C LYS A 1 -15.19 -23.11 30.65
N TYR A 2 -15.11 -21.90 31.19
CA TYR A 2 -14.40 -20.78 30.54
C TYR A 2 -12.92 -20.91 30.89
N SER A 3 -12.04 -20.97 29.90
CA SER A 3 -10.60 -20.91 30.08
C SER A 3 -10.08 -19.52 29.75
N PHE A 4 -9.42 -18.89 30.67
CA PHE A 4 -8.72 -17.63 30.42
C PHE A 4 -7.47 -17.92 29.60
N ILE A 5 -7.38 -17.35 28.40
CA ILE A 5 -6.17 -17.42 27.58
C ILE A 5 -5.36 -16.17 27.87
N HIS A 6 -4.12 -16.35 28.27
CA HIS A 6 -3.23 -15.24 28.59
C HIS A 6 -2.89 -14.45 27.31
N ASN A 7 -2.99 -13.12 27.34
CA ASN A 7 -2.75 -12.22 26.19
C ASN A 7 -1.46 -12.54 25.44
N LYS A 8 -0.38 -12.87 26.15
CA LYS A 8 0.91 -13.26 25.55
C LYS A 8 0.77 -14.49 24.63
N LYS A 9 -0.07 -15.46 25.01
CA LYS A 9 -0.30 -16.66 24.18
C LYS A 9 -1.09 -16.34 22.94
N ILE A 10 -2.10 -15.47 23.04
CA ILE A 10 -2.89 -14.99 21.89
C ILE A 10 -1.98 -14.23 20.93
N LYS A 11 -1.19 -13.29 21.45
CA LYS A 11 -0.25 -12.51 20.65
C LYS A 11 0.73 -13.40 19.87
N ASN A 12 1.32 -14.41 20.55
CA ASN A 12 2.24 -15.33 19.89
C ASN A 12 1.58 -16.16 18.79
N ILE A 13 0.33 -16.61 18.99
CA ILE A 13 -0.43 -17.35 17.97
C ILE A 13 -0.70 -16.45 16.75
N ILE A 14 -1.21 -15.23 16.98
CA ILE A 14 -1.57 -14.30 15.92
C ILE A 14 -0.33 -13.83 15.16
N SER A 15 0.79 -13.55 15.86
CA SER A 15 2.07 -13.23 15.21
C SER A 15 2.61 -14.41 14.39
N GLY A 16 2.44 -15.64 14.85
CA GLY A 16 2.80 -16.85 14.10
C GLY A 16 1.95 -17.07 12.83
N LEU A 17 0.78 -16.44 12.75
CA LEU A 17 -0.08 -16.42 11.56
C LEU A 17 0.24 -15.26 10.61
N GLY A 18 1.30 -14.50 10.88
CA GLY A 18 1.72 -13.39 10.02
C GLY A 18 1.00 -12.07 10.29
N PHE A 19 0.57 -11.84 11.54
CA PHE A 19 0.00 -10.55 11.95
C PHE A 19 0.92 -9.84 12.93
N GLU A 20 1.05 -8.54 12.82
CA GLU A 20 1.70 -7.66 13.79
C GLU A 20 0.68 -6.89 14.61
N GLU A 21 0.94 -6.73 15.90
CA GLU A 21 0.09 -5.95 16.79
C GLU A 21 0.43 -4.47 16.67
N LEU A 22 -0.53 -3.67 16.22
CA LEU A 22 -0.40 -2.21 16.10
C LEU A 22 -0.70 -1.50 17.41
N ASN A 23 -1.70 -1.99 18.15
CA ASN A 23 -2.13 -1.38 19.39
C ASN A 23 -2.77 -2.41 20.31
N HIS A 24 -2.57 -2.23 21.60
CA HIS A 24 -3.17 -3.03 22.65
C HIS A 24 -3.63 -2.16 23.80
N TYR A 25 -4.86 -2.35 24.25
CA TYR A 25 -5.38 -1.69 25.44
C TYR A 25 -6.34 -2.59 26.19
N SER A 26 -6.35 -2.45 27.51
CA SER A 26 -7.24 -3.18 28.40
C SER A 26 -8.26 -2.22 29.02
N ARG A 27 -9.46 -2.72 29.19
CA ARG A 27 -10.57 -2.00 29.79
C ARG A 27 -11.28 -2.86 30.83
N GLN A 28 -12.10 -2.21 31.66
CA GLN A 28 -12.94 -2.85 32.64
C GLN A 28 -12.14 -3.67 33.65
N ILE A 29 -11.42 -2.99 34.54
CA ILE A 29 -10.64 -3.61 35.62
C ILE A 29 -11.58 -4.32 36.59
N PHE A 30 -12.74 -3.70 36.87
CA PHE A 30 -13.75 -4.26 37.78
C PHE A 30 -14.90 -4.89 36.97
N PRO A 31 -15.05 -6.24 37.01
CA PRO A 31 -15.98 -6.96 36.11
C PRO A 31 -17.47 -6.91 36.55
N PHE A 32 -17.76 -6.38 37.74
CA PHE A 32 -19.11 -6.43 38.29
C PHE A 32 -19.84 -5.08 38.17
N HIS A 33 -21.10 -5.14 37.78
CA HIS A 33 -22.03 -3.99 37.73
C HIS A 33 -23.07 -4.14 38.84
N VAL A 34 -22.71 -3.76 40.06
CA VAL A 34 -23.62 -3.79 41.18
C VAL A 34 -24.02 -2.34 41.51
N PHE A 35 -25.32 -1.99 41.39
CA PHE A 35 -25.89 -0.70 41.71
C PHE A 35 -25.18 0.53 41.07
N GLY A 36 -24.65 0.39 39.85
CA GLY A 36 -23.92 1.47 39.16
C GLY A 36 -22.51 1.78 39.68
N ILE A 37 -22.12 1.24 40.81
CA ILE A 37 -20.80 1.49 41.44
C ILE A 37 -19.67 0.95 40.59
N GLY A 38 -19.88 -0.19 39.89
CA GLY A 38 -18.89 -0.79 39.02
C GLY A 38 -18.40 0.12 37.89
N SER A 39 -19.28 0.92 37.31
CA SER A 39 -18.94 1.88 36.26
C SER A 39 -18.09 3.03 36.80
N PHE A 40 -18.42 3.54 38.00
CA PHE A 40 -17.65 4.58 38.67
C PHE A 40 -16.28 4.10 39.12
N LEU A 41 -16.20 2.91 39.69
CA LEU A 41 -14.92 2.29 40.06
C LEU A 41 -14.04 2.04 38.82
N ASN A 42 -14.61 1.59 37.70
CA ASN A 42 -13.84 1.42 36.47
C ASN A 42 -13.29 2.75 35.95
N LEU A 43 -14.06 3.84 36.01
CA LEU A 43 -13.60 5.17 35.60
C LEU A 43 -12.33 5.59 36.40
N ILE A 44 -12.37 5.41 37.72
CA ILE A 44 -11.24 5.75 38.59
C ILE A 44 -10.06 4.80 38.39
N LEU A 45 -10.30 3.50 38.38
CA LEU A 45 -9.24 2.49 38.25
C LEU A 45 -8.59 2.52 36.86
N GLU A 46 -9.37 2.76 35.79
CA GLU A 46 -8.82 2.91 34.44
C GLU A 46 -7.93 4.16 34.32
N ALA A 47 -8.28 5.26 35.03
CA ALA A 47 -7.44 6.46 35.07
C ALA A 47 -6.10 6.20 35.78
N PHE A 48 -6.12 5.46 36.90
CA PHE A 48 -4.92 5.13 37.68
C PHE A 48 -4.04 4.07 37.01
N PHE A 49 -4.66 3.03 36.41
CA PHE A 49 -3.94 1.87 35.85
C PHE A 49 -3.84 1.89 34.32
N LYS A 50 -4.07 3.04 33.71
CA LYS A 50 -4.00 3.22 32.25
C LYS A 50 -2.69 2.66 31.64
N PHE A 51 -1.59 2.74 32.38
CA PHE A 51 -0.27 2.28 31.93
C PHE A 51 0.02 0.81 32.28
N ALA A 52 -0.78 0.18 33.14
CA ALA A 52 -0.51 -1.18 33.63
C ALA A 52 -1.18 -2.27 32.77
N ASN A 53 -2.01 -1.90 31.78
CA ASN A 53 -2.79 -2.83 30.95
C ASN A 53 -3.53 -3.93 31.75
N LEU A 54 -4.00 -3.57 32.94
CA LEU A 54 -4.74 -4.44 33.85
C LEU A 54 -6.24 -4.28 33.57
N GLY A 55 -6.82 -5.18 32.81
CA GLY A 55 -8.25 -5.18 32.52
C GLY A 55 -8.76 -6.56 32.18
N VAL A 56 -10.05 -6.80 32.49
CA VAL A 56 -10.72 -8.07 32.18
C VAL A 56 -10.99 -8.21 30.68
N LYS A 57 -11.19 -7.08 29.98
CA LYS A 57 -11.37 -7.05 28.53
C LYS A 57 -10.14 -6.43 27.88
N SER A 58 -9.55 -7.17 26.95
CA SER A 58 -8.43 -6.72 26.15
C SER A 58 -8.85 -6.55 24.70
N TYR A 59 -8.36 -5.49 24.09
CA TYR A 59 -8.58 -5.17 22.68
C TYR A 59 -7.22 -5.01 22.03
N SER A 60 -7.00 -5.71 20.93
CA SER A 60 -5.79 -5.58 20.14
C SER A 60 -6.15 -5.35 18.68
N VAL A 61 -5.46 -4.44 18.06
CA VAL A 61 -5.55 -4.17 16.63
C VAL A 61 -4.34 -4.81 15.98
N TYR A 62 -4.59 -5.66 15.00
CA TYR A 62 -3.55 -6.34 14.24
C TYR A 62 -3.61 -5.96 12.79
N ARG A 63 -2.46 -5.92 12.15
CA ARG A 63 -2.29 -5.79 10.72
C ARG A 63 -1.63 -7.06 10.19
N VAL A 64 -1.98 -7.47 8.97
CA VAL A 64 -1.25 -8.53 8.28
C VAL A 64 0.19 -8.08 8.14
N GLN A 65 1.13 -8.85 8.70
CA GLN A 65 2.54 -8.63 8.50
C GLN A 65 2.83 -8.94 7.04
N LYS A 66 3.07 -7.89 6.24
CA LYS A 66 3.57 -8.09 4.89
C LYS A 66 4.90 -8.84 5.06
N SER A 67 4.95 -10.08 4.56
CA SER A 67 6.18 -10.87 4.54
C SER A 67 7.30 -9.96 4.02
N GLN A 68 8.50 -10.07 4.57
CA GLN A 68 9.65 -9.33 4.07
C GLN A 68 9.76 -9.66 2.58
N PHE A 69 9.28 -8.77 1.73
CA PHE A 69 9.36 -8.89 0.28
C PHE A 69 10.83 -8.71 -0.12
N LYS A 70 11.59 -9.77 0.05
CA LYS A 70 13.04 -9.79 -0.22
C LYS A 70 13.36 -9.50 -1.69
N LYS A 71 12.34 -9.50 -2.56
CA LYS A 71 12.37 -9.10 -3.97
C LYS A 71 10.94 -8.83 -4.46
N SER A 72 10.33 -7.75 -3.97
CA SER A 72 9.00 -7.35 -4.45
C SER A 72 9.09 -6.92 -5.91
N LYS A 73 8.14 -7.39 -6.70
CA LYS A 73 7.92 -6.89 -8.07
C LYS A 73 7.22 -5.55 -8.01
N LYS A 74 7.55 -4.65 -8.91
CA LYS A 74 7.01 -3.31 -8.94
C LYS A 74 6.46 -3.00 -10.32
N THR A 75 5.25 -2.44 -10.37
CA THR A 75 4.63 -1.96 -11.60
C THR A 75 4.47 -0.45 -11.53
N ILE A 76 4.84 0.25 -12.60
CA ILE A 76 4.60 1.67 -12.79
C ILE A 76 3.55 1.81 -13.90
N ILE A 77 2.44 2.47 -13.59
CA ILE A 77 1.39 2.77 -14.56
C ILE A 77 1.54 4.23 -14.97
N ILE A 78 1.66 4.48 -16.28
CA ILE A 78 1.83 5.82 -16.87
C ILE A 78 0.67 6.10 -17.81
N PRO A 79 -0.48 6.60 -17.32
CA PRO A 79 -1.59 6.95 -18.19
C PRO A 79 -1.20 8.11 -19.11
N ALA A 80 -1.34 7.92 -20.42
CA ALA A 80 -0.87 8.88 -21.41
C ALA A 80 -2.00 9.31 -22.36
N LYS A 81 -2.16 10.62 -22.53
CA LYS A 81 -3.06 11.21 -23.53
C LYS A 81 -2.54 12.58 -23.93
N ASN A 82 -2.21 12.78 -25.21
CA ASN A 82 -1.59 14.00 -25.74
C ASN A 82 -0.25 14.31 -25.04
N GLU A 83 0.61 13.27 -24.93
CA GLU A 83 1.87 13.31 -24.18
C GLU A 83 3.07 12.90 -25.06
N GLU A 84 2.99 13.11 -26.39
CA GLU A 84 4.03 12.68 -27.33
C GLU A 84 5.43 13.19 -26.96
N GLY A 85 5.53 14.44 -26.46
CA GLY A 85 6.80 15.06 -26.07
C GLY A 85 7.35 14.61 -24.72
N ASN A 86 6.52 14.03 -23.85
CA ASN A 86 6.86 13.76 -22.47
C ASN A 86 7.23 12.30 -22.20
N LEU A 87 6.66 11.33 -22.92
CA LEU A 87 6.81 9.90 -22.64
C LEU A 87 8.27 9.45 -22.66
N GLN A 88 9.04 9.75 -23.74
CA GLN A 88 10.42 9.29 -23.83
C GLN A 88 11.33 9.95 -22.78
N PRO A 89 11.27 11.29 -22.54
CA PRO A 89 11.98 11.93 -21.44
C PRO A 89 11.65 11.32 -20.08
N LEU A 90 10.38 11.04 -19.81
CA LEU A 90 9.94 10.43 -18.55
C LEU A 90 10.56 9.05 -18.34
N ILE A 91 10.46 8.14 -19.32
CA ILE A 91 11.04 6.79 -19.25
C ILE A 91 12.55 6.85 -19.02
N ASN A 92 13.25 7.77 -19.69
CA ASN A 92 14.71 7.93 -19.55
C ASN A 92 15.13 8.36 -18.14
N ARG A 93 14.24 9.04 -17.40
CA ARG A 93 14.48 9.54 -16.03
C ARG A 93 14.10 8.53 -14.95
N ILE A 94 13.38 7.46 -15.26
CA ILE A 94 13.11 6.40 -14.28
C ILE A 94 14.44 5.73 -13.90
N PRO A 95 14.78 5.65 -12.60
CA PRO A 95 16.02 5.03 -12.14
C PRO A 95 16.11 3.56 -12.56
N LYS A 96 17.27 3.16 -13.07
CA LYS A 96 17.53 1.81 -13.57
C LYS A 96 18.12 0.86 -12.52
N ASP A 97 18.04 1.24 -11.26
CA ASP A 97 18.50 0.42 -10.12
C ASP A 97 17.55 -0.75 -9.80
N PHE A 98 16.36 -0.72 -10.36
CA PHE A 98 15.31 -1.71 -10.14
C PHE A 98 14.68 -2.16 -11.46
N GLU A 99 14.29 -3.44 -11.52
CA GLU A 99 13.47 -3.96 -12.60
C GLU A 99 12.00 -3.59 -12.37
N TYR A 100 11.45 -2.77 -13.26
CA TYR A 100 10.05 -2.39 -13.24
C TYR A 100 9.30 -3.02 -14.42
N GLN A 101 8.04 -3.41 -14.18
CA GLN A 101 7.05 -3.47 -15.24
C GLN A 101 6.51 -2.06 -15.44
N ILE A 102 6.47 -1.57 -16.66
CA ILE A 102 5.92 -0.27 -17.01
C ILE A 102 4.72 -0.47 -17.93
N LEU A 103 3.56 -0.01 -17.52
CA LEU A 103 2.33 -0.07 -18.29
C LEU A 103 1.97 1.34 -18.77
N ILE A 104 1.80 1.51 -20.08
CA ILE A 104 1.46 2.79 -20.71
C ILE A 104 0.07 2.66 -21.36
N PRO A 105 -1.02 2.80 -20.58
CA PRO A 105 -2.37 2.87 -21.12
C PRO A 105 -2.58 4.21 -21.83
N CYS A 106 -2.79 4.15 -23.13
CA CYS A 106 -2.98 5.32 -23.97
C CYS A 106 -4.46 5.65 -24.19
N GLY A 107 -4.85 6.88 -23.91
CA GLY A 107 -6.15 7.42 -24.31
C GLY A 107 -6.15 7.84 -25.78
N ILE A 108 -7.36 8.03 -26.37
CA ILE A 108 -7.49 8.59 -27.70
C ILE A 108 -6.86 9.98 -27.70
N SER A 109 -5.75 10.13 -28.40
CA SER A 109 -4.93 11.34 -28.51
C SER A 109 -5.07 12.00 -29.89
N GLN A 110 -4.77 13.29 -29.97
CA GLN A 110 -4.73 14.05 -31.23
C GLN A 110 -3.31 14.10 -31.80
N ASP A 111 -2.33 13.60 -31.07
CA ASP A 111 -0.91 13.57 -31.38
C ASP A 111 -0.39 12.12 -31.51
N GLU A 112 0.92 11.95 -31.63
CA GLU A 112 1.58 10.67 -31.83
C GLU A 112 1.83 9.89 -30.50
N THR A 113 1.12 10.21 -29.42
CA THR A 113 1.33 9.59 -28.09
C THR A 113 1.39 8.05 -28.16
N TYR A 114 0.40 7.42 -28.85
CA TYR A 114 0.36 5.95 -28.93
C TYR A 114 1.50 5.37 -29.77
N THR A 115 1.84 6.01 -30.86
CA THR A 115 2.95 5.62 -31.74
C THR A 115 4.28 5.65 -30.98
N ILE A 116 4.49 6.72 -30.20
CA ILE A 116 5.69 6.86 -29.35
C ILE A 116 5.69 5.81 -28.23
N ALA A 117 4.56 5.58 -27.54
CA ALA A 117 4.47 4.54 -26.52
C ALA A 117 4.82 3.16 -27.08
N LYS A 118 4.34 2.80 -28.28
CA LYS A 118 4.70 1.55 -28.97
C LYS A 118 6.17 1.51 -29.40
N SER A 119 6.75 2.63 -29.77
CA SER A 119 8.18 2.72 -30.05
C SER A 119 9.03 2.46 -28.80
N ILE A 120 8.60 3.02 -27.64
CA ILE A 120 9.24 2.79 -26.35
C ILE A 120 9.16 1.30 -25.98
N GLU A 121 7.97 0.68 -26.04
CA GLU A 121 7.79 -0.75 -25.79
C GLU A 121 8.75 -1.61 -26.60
N LYS A 122 8.94 -1.29 -27.89
CA LYS A 122 9.83 -2.05 -28.79
C LYS A 122 11.32 -1.85 -28.52
N ASN A 123 11.73 -0.64 -28.12
CA ASN A 123 13.12 -0.23 -28.08
C ASN A 123 13.70 -0.23 -26.65
N GLU A 124 12.86 -0.16 -25.61
CA GLU A 124 13.31 -0.22 -24.24
C GLU A 124 13.81 -1.64 -23.91
N LYS A 125 14.99 -1.73 -23.32
CA LYS A 125 15.67 -3.02 -23.05
C LYS A 125 15.86 -3.32 -21.58
N PHE A 126 15.75 -2.30 -20.74
CA PHE A 126 15.95 -2.44 -19.30
C PHE A 126 14.67 -2.77 -18.57
N PHE A 127 13.57 -2.07 -18.93
CA PHE A 127 12.26 -2.27 -18.33
C PHE A 127 11.39 -3.17 -19.20
N ASN A 128 10.49 -3.92 -18.54
CA ASN A 128 9.40 -4.60 -19.25
C ASN A 128 8.27 -3.59 -19.51
N VAL A 129 8.26 -3.01 -20.71
CA VAL A 129 7.28 -1.99 -21.09
C VAL A 129 6.17 -2.61 -21.92
N GLU A 130 4.92 -2.30 -21.61
CA GLU A 130 3.74 -2.67 -22.38
C GLU A 130 2.88 -1.44 -22.61
N ALA A 131 2.64 -1.09 -23.88
CA ALA A 131 1.81 0.02 -24.29
C ALA A 131 0.53 -0.49 -24.97
N PHE A 132 -0.62 0.04 -24.56
CA PHE A 132 -1.91 -0.36 -25.11
C PHE A 132 -2.94 0.76 -25.10
N MET A 133 -3.97 0.64 -25.95
CA MET A 133 -5.10 1.54 -25.91
C MET A 133 -6.03 1.17 -24.76
N GLN A 134 -6.40 2.16 -23.95
CA GLN A 134 -7.40 1.95 -22.89
C GLN A 134 -8.77 1.61 -23.48
N SER A 135 -9.56 0.81 -22.75
CA SER A 135 -10.88 0.35 -23.23
C SER A 135 -11.96 1.43 -23.21
N GLY A 136 -11.84 2.42 -22.35
CA GLY A 136 -12.83 3.48 -22.15
C GLY A 136 -12.25 4.87 -22.24
N LYS A 137 -12.68 5.77 -21.35
CA LYS A 137 -12.26 7.18 -21.34
C LYS A 137 -11.78 7.62 -19.97
N GLY A 138 -10.79 8.52 -19.97
CA GLY A 138 -10.29 9.17 -18.77
C GLY A 138 -9.24 8.36 -18.02
N LYS A 139 -8.48 9.03 -17.14
CA LYS A 139 -7.35 8.46 -16.37
C LYS A 139 -7.75 7.27 -15.50
N ALA A 140 -8.94 7.33 -14.88
CA ALA A 140 -9.42 6.24 -14.04
C ALA A 140 -9.60 4.93 -14.81
N ASN A 141 -10.13 4.98 -16.04
CA ASN A 141 -10.25 3.80 -16.90
C ASN A 141 -8.87 3.26 -17.32
N ALA A 142 -7.95 4.14 -17.69
CA ALA A 142 -6.57 3.77 -18.02
C ALA A 142 -5.89 3.00 -16.86
N VAL A 143 -6.03 3.51 -15.63
CA VAL A 143 -5.51 2.85 -14.44
C VAL A 143 -6.22 1.50 -14.23
N TRP A 144 -7.54 1.45 -14.34
CA TRP A 144 -8.32 0.22 -14.15
C TRP A 144 -7.91 -0.89 -15.12
N ASP A 145 -7.77 -0.57 -16.41
CA ASP A 145 -7.31 -1.52 -17.41
C ASP A 145 -5.91 -2.05 -17.08
N SER A 146 -5.03 -1.17 -16.60
CA SER A 146 -3.66 -1.52 -16.21
C SER A 146 -3.61 -2.46 -15.01
N LEU A 147 -4.52 -2.34 -14.03
CA LEU A 147 -4.54 -3.20 -12.84
C LEU A 147 -4.70 -4.68 -13.21
N ASN A 148 -5.39 -4.99 -14.30
CA ASN A 148 -5.56 -6.37 -14.78
C ASN A 148 -4.29 -6.95 -15.40
N LEU A 149 -3.35 -6.09 -15.83
CA LEU A 149 -2.09 -6.46 -16.47
C LEU A 149 -0.89 -6.35 -15.51
N ALA A 150 -1.09 -5.65 -14.39
CA ALA A 150 -0.04 -5.43 -13.40
C ALA A 150 0.39 -6.75 -12.75
N SER A 151 1.68 -7.03 -12.78
CA SER A 151 2.30 -8.21 -12.17
C SER A 151 3.08 -7.89 -10.89
N GLY A 152 3.15 -6.61 -10.52
CA GLY A 152 3.87 -6.13 -9.34
C GLY A 152 3.08 -6.35 -8.05
N ASP A 153 3.82 -6.64 -6.98
CA ASP A 153 3.28 -6.64 -5.60
C ASP A 153 2.91 -5.23 -5.15
N PHE A 154 3.61 -4.24 -5.71
CA PHE A 154 3.37 -2.81 -5.49
C PHE A 154 3.17 -2.09 -6.82
N ILE A 155 2.28 -1.11 -6.81
CA ILE A 155 1.91 -0.35 -7.99
C ILE A 155 2.12 1.15 -7.70
N ALA A 156 2.81 1.84 -8.60
CA ALA A 156 2.88 3.29 -8.64
C ALA A 156 2.12 3.82 -9.87
N ILE A 157 1.41 4.94 -9.71
CA ILE A 157 0.81 5.68 -10.81
C ILE A 157 1.63 6.95 -10.98
N LEU A 158 2.21 7.14 -12.17
CA LEU A 158 3.04 8.27 -12.51
C LEU A 158 2.41 9.05 -13.66
N ASP A 159 2.21 10.35 -13.48
CA ASP A 159 1.65 11.20 -14.52
C ASP A 159 2.68 11.46 -15.64
N ALA A 160 2.23 11.38 -16.87
CA ALA A 160 3.11 11.49 -18.03
C ALA A 160 3.67 12.91 -18.24
N ASP A 161 3.05 13.93 -17.65
CA ASP A 161 3.45 15.34 -17.74
C ASP A 161 4.70 15.70 -16.91
N ILE A 162 5.30 14.73 -16.23
CA ILE A 162 6.50 14.90 -15.39
C ILE A 162 6.27 15.91 -14.25
N SER A 163 5.03 16.08 -13.78
CA SER A 163 4.71 16.91 -12.62
C SER A 163 5.31 16.36 -11.31
N VAL A 164 5.60 15.07 -11.28
CA VAL A 164 6.38 14.39 -10.24
C VAL A 164 7.70 13.92 -10.83
N GLU A 165 8.80 14.16 -10.14
CA GLU A 165 10.13 13.72 -10.56
C GLU A 165 10.23 12.19 -10.58
N PRO A 166 10.44 11.54 -11.75
CA PRO A 166 10.53 10.08 -11.84
C PRO A 166 11.62 9.46 -10.95
N GLU A 167 12.67 10.22 -10.66
CA GLU A 167 13.77 9.84 -9.78
C GLU A 167 13.33 9.58 -8.33
N THR A 168 12.16 10.06 -7.94
CA THR A 168 11.62 9.86 -6.58
C THR A 168 10.88 8.53 -6.40
N ILE A 169 10.53 7.84 -7.49
CA ILE A 169 9.76 6.57 -7.45
C ILE A 169 10.37 5.54 -6.49
N PRO A 170 11.70 5.30 -6.45
CA PRO A 170 12.27 4.35 -5.51
C PRO A 170 11.95 4.65 -4.05
N LYS A 171 11.88 5.93 -3.67
CA LYS A 171 11.54 6.36 -2.29
C LYS A 171 10.10 6.00 -1.92
N PHE A 172 9.16 6.15 -2.85
CA PHE A 172 7.76 5.75 -2.61
C PHE A 172 7.65 4.25 -2.39
N PHE A 173 8.31 3.44 -3.20
CA PHE A 173 8.33 2.00 -3.01
C PHE A 173 9.02 1.59 -1.71
N GLU A 174 10.12 2.24 -1.33
CA GLU A 174 10.82 1.97 -0.07
C GLU A 174 9.92 2.20 1.15
N ILE A 175 9.11 3.26 1.16
CA ILE A 175 8.16 3.55 2.25
C ILE A 175 7.15 2.42 2.41
N ILE A 176 6.61 1.90 1.29
CA ILE A 176 5.64 0.81 1.31
C ILE A 176 6.30 -0.52 1.68
N GLU A 177 7.48 -0.82 1.12
CA GLU A 177 8.24 -2.05 1.39
C GLU A 177 8.64 -2.16 2.87
N ASN A 178 8.99 -1.04 3.49
CA ASN A 178 9.34 -0.95 4.91
C ASN A 178 8.11 -0.91 5.84
N ASN A 179 6.90 -1.09 5.30
CA ASN A 179 5.64 -1.03 6.05
C ASN A 179 5.39 0.31 6.78
N HIS A 180 5.98 1.40 6.30
CA HIS A 180 5.74 2.72 6.87
C HIS A 180 4.37 3.27 6.47
N ALA A 181 3.84 2.82 5.33
CA ALA A 181 2.51 3.18 4.84
C ALA A 181 1.93 2.07 3.95
N ASP A 182 0.61 2.02 3.82
CA ASP A 182 -0.08 1.18 2.83
C ASP A 182 -0.40 1.95 1.55
N PHE A 183 -0.34 3.26 1.60
CA PHE A 183 -0.54 4.20 0.51
C PHE A 183 0.37 5.42 0.69
N VAL A 184 0.99 5.88 -0.38
CA VAL A 184 1.88 7.06 -0.41
C VAL A 184 1.47 7.95 -1.56
N ASN A 185 1.31 9.25 -1.29
CA ASN A 185 1.05 10.25 -2.31
C ASN A 185 1.81 11.57 -1.99
#